data_a9105bc50fbb892347dbe2cf7cc6ec4f
#
_entry.id   a9105bc50fbb892347dbe2cf7cc6ec4f
#
_cell.length_a   1.000
_cell.length_b   1.000
_cell.length_c   1.000
_cell.angle_alpha   90.00
_cell.angle_beta   90.00
_cell.angle_gamma   90.00
#
_symmetry.space_group_name_H-M   'P 1'
#
loop_
_entity.id
_entity.type
_entity.pdbx_description
1 polymer ?
#
loop_
_entity_poly.entity_id
_entity_poly.type
_entity_poly.pdbx_seq_one_letter_code
_entity_poly.pdbx_strand_id
1 'polypeptide(L)'
;MIDIYMLQQLKTFAECGTLSEAAEILNTSQPSLTRSMKRLENEVGVTLFTRSKNHLGLTPTGKMAAEYAAQLLSVTQDFESRVRVYDRSLHTISIGFCAPVPQTVLTPMINTVFEGMTISSDMTDDNDFLLKLRNHTYQLAVTHFQPEEPTFHSKKIGHESLFISLTPGNPLAFYPEVHLQDLDGLTILLLSRIGFWSKMHREKTPNSKYLIQLETDSILELATNSEYPVFSSSYYIDRGETFPGRINIPIVDDECSTDFYLVCLSSEKEKYAPLFRRVNENTIR
;
A
#
# COMPACT_ATOMS: atom_id res chain seq x y z
N MET A 1 10.38 30.32 24.83
CA MET A 1 10.25 29.45 23.62
C MET A 1 8.93 28.67 23.73
N ILE A 2 8.11 28.68 22.70
CA ILE A 2 6.80 28.01 22.70
C ILE A 2 7.01 26.50 22.77
N ASP A 3 6.36 25.85 23.73
CA ASP A 3 6.37 24.41 23.90
C ASP A 3 5.33 23.79 22.97
N ILE A 4 5.71 22.71 22.29
CA ILE A 4 4.81 21.93 21.38
C ILE A 4 3.57 21.45 22.13
N TYR A 5 3.70 21.09 23.40
CA TYR A 5 2.57 20.68 24.22
C TYR A 5 1.54 21.81 24.43
N MET A 6 1.99 23.08 24.53
CA MET A 6 1.06 24.23 24.58
C MET A 6 0.29 24.41 23.24
N LEU A 7 0.93 24.13 22.11
CA LEU A 7 0.25 24.15 20.80
C LEU A 7 -0.79 23.03 20.71
N GLN A 8 -0.49 21.84 21.21
CA GLN A 8 -1.45 20.74 21.27
C GLN A 8 -2.65 21.10 22.15
N GLN A 9 -2.41 21.72 23.30
CA GLN A 9 -3.48 22.19 24.19
C GLN A 9 -4.36 23.25 23.53
N LEU A 10 -3.78 24.21 22.80
CA LEU A 10 -4.52 25.23 22.06
C LEU A 10 -5.39 24.60 20.95
N LYS A 11 -4.82 23.68 20.16
CA LYS A 11 -5.54 22.94 19.14
C LYS A 11 -6.72 22.17 19.74
N THR A 12 -6.49 21.37 20.75
CA THR A 12 -7.55 20.55 21.39
C THR A 12 -8.65 21.45 21.99
N PHE A 13 -8.29 22.57 22.63
CA PHE A 13 -9.28 23.52 23.12
C PHE A 13 -10.10 24.14 21.97
N ALA A 14 -9.48 24.44 20.83
CA ALA A 14 -10.18 24.97 19.67
C ALA A 14 -11.21 23.98 19.08
N GLU A 15 -10.88 22.70 19.13
CA GLU A 15 -11.75 21.62 18.65
C GLU A 15 -12.92 21.32 19.60
N CYS A 16 -12.67 21.31 20.93
CA CYS A 16 -13.68 20.98 21.94
C CYS A 16 -14.57 22.17 22.34
N GLY A 17 -14.01 23.39 22.30
CA GLY A 17 -14.71 24.58 22.70
C GLY A 17 -14.79 24.85 24.21
N THR A 18 -14.43 23.86 25.07
CA THR A 18 -14.43 24.00 26.54
C THR A 18 -13.15 23.52 27.17
N LEU A 19 -12.72 24.17 28.29
CA LEU A 19 -11.53 23.78 29.03
C LEU A 19 -11.70 22.43 29.73
N SER A 20 -12.91 22.09 30.16
CA SER A 20 -13.16 20.83 30.87
C SER A 20 -12.97 19.65 29.93
N GLU A 21 -13.58 19.69 28.76
CA GLU A 21 -13.48 18.64 27.74
C GLU A 21 -12.05 18.51 27.19
N ALA A 22 -11.39 19.65 26.90
CA ALA A 22 -10.01 19.64 26.46
C ALA A 22 -9.06 19.07 27.53
N ALA A 23 -9.30 19.35 28.82
CA ALA A 23 -8.51 18.82 29.92
C ALA A 23 -8.72 17.29 30.06
N GLU A 24 -9.92 16.79 29.86
CA GLU A 24 -10.23 15.35 29.86
C GLU A 24 -9.50 14.62 28.71
N ILE A 25 -9.61 15.12 27.49
CA ILE A 25 -8.93 14.54 26.32
C ILE A 25 -7.41 14.52 26.50
N LEU A 26 -6.86 15.60 27.09
CA LEU A 26 -5.41 15.72 27.31
C LEU A 26 -4.91 15.05 28.60
N ASN A 27 -5.77 14.35 29.33
CA ASN A 27 -5.46 13.73 30.62
C ASN A 27 -4.77 14.70 31.59
N THR A 28 -5.25 15.95 31.67
CA THR A 28 -4.71 16.99 32.53
C THR A 28 -5.81 17.66 33.35
N SER A 29 -5.44 18.52 34.32
CA SER A 29 -6.44 19.28 35.07
C SER A 29 -6.78 20.61 34.38
N GLN A 30 -8.05 21.03 34.47
CA GLN A 30 -8.50 22.32 33.96
C GLN A 30 -7.66 23.52 34.48
N PRO A 31 -7.27 23.58 35.79
CA PRO A 31 -6.36 24.64 36.26
C PRO A 31 -4.98 24.63 35.63
N SER A 32 -4.45 23.43 35.31
CA SER A 32 -3.16 23.29 34.62
C SER A 32 -3.27 23.77 33.17
N LEU A 33 -4.32 23.37 32.46
CA LEU A 33 -4.60 23.82 31.09
C LEU A 33 -4.77 25.34 31.04
N THR A 34 -5.54 25.92 31.96
CA THR A 34 -5.71 27.39 32.05
C THR A 34 -4.38 28.12 32.23
N ARG A 35 -3.50 27.62 33.09
CA ARG A 35 -2.15 28.21 33.30
C ARG A 35 -1.29 28.13 32.05
N SER A 36 -1.33 26.99 31.37
CA SER A 36 -0.59 26.77 30.14
C SER A 36 -1.08 27.71 29.01
N MET A 37 -2.38 27.87 28.85
CA MET A 37 -2.96 28.79 27.86
C MET A 37 -2.55 30.26 28.16
N LYS A 38 -2.57 30.66 29.44
CA LYS A 38 -2.11 32.02 29.81
C LYS A 38 -0.61 32.19 29.56
N ARG A 39 0.19 31.16 29.77
CA ARG A 39 1.62 31.17 29.44
C ARG A 39 1.83 31.33 27.94
N LEU A 40 1.04 30.62 27.11
CA LEU A 40 1.11 30.74 25.66
C LEU A 40 0.80 32.17 25.20
N GLU A 41 -0.26 32.83 25.74
CA GLU A 41 -0.57 34.24 25.45
C GLU A 41 0.65 35.15 25.77
N ASN A 42 1.27 34.92 26.91
CA ASN A 42 2.44 35.73 27.33
C ASN A 42 3.67 35.51 26.42
N GLU A 43 3.91 34.28 25.97
CA GLU A 43 5.04 33.97 25.09
C GLU A 43 4.81 34.49 23.65
N VAL A 44 3.57 34.48 23.17
CA VAL A 44 3.21 35.04 21.85
C VAL A 44 3.06 36.57 21.92
N GLY A 45 2.77 37.12 23.10
CA GLY A 45 2.64 38.57 23.33
C GLY A 45 1.31 39.16 22.88
N VAL A 46 0.29 38.34 22.60
CA VAL A 46 -1.04 38.80 22.18
C VAL A 46 -2.15 38.00 22.87
N THR A 47 -3.33 38.58 22.98
CA THR A 47 -4.49 37.94 23.58
C THR A 47 -5.10 36.93 22.62
N LEU A 48 -5.07 35.67 23.00
CA LEU A 48 -5.64 34.54 22.21
C LEU A 48 -7.05 34.12 22.70
N PHE A 49 -7.39 34.47 23.96
CA PHE A 49 -8.63 34.03 24.61
C PHE A 49 -9.49 35.23 25.07
N THR A 50 -10.81 35.10 24.82
CA THR A 50 -11.84 35.96 25.43
C THR A 50 -12.33 35.35 26.73
N ARG A 51 -12.50 36.13 27.78
CA ARG A 51 -12.99 35.66 29.08
C ARG A 51 -14.29 36.37 29.45
N SER A 52 -15.34 35.58 29.62
CA SER A 52 -16.59 36.03 30.22
C SER A 52 -16.83 35.28 31.55
N LYS A 53 -17.86 35.69 32.33
CA LYS A 53 -18.09 35.15 33.69
C LYS A 53 -18.11 33.61 33.79
N ASN A 54 -18.49 32.91 32.73
CA ASN A 54 -18.58 31.43 32.72
C ASN A 54 -18.07 30.79 31.40
N HIS A 55 -17.38 31.53 30.57
CA HIS A 55 -16.95 31.02 29.27
C HIS A 55 -15.57 31.56 28.86
N LEU A 56 -14.69 30.67 28.48
CA LEU A 56 -13.46 30.94 27.75
C LEU A 56 -13.66 30.66 26.29
N GLY A 57 -13.43 31.61 25.41
CA GLY A 57 -13.50 31.45 23.97
C GLY A 57 -12.21 31.91 23.31
N LEU A 58 -12.04 31.62 22.03
CA LEU A 58 -10.93 32.14 21.24
C LEU A 58 -11.26 33.52 20.67
N THR A 59 -10.28 34.42 20.69
CA THR A 59 -10.31 35.63 19.85
C THR A 59 -10.14 35.26 18.38
N PRO A 60 -10.39 36.17 17.41
CA PRO A 60 -10.03 35.92 16.00
C PRO A 60 -8.55 35.53 15.84
N THR A 61 -7.66 36.19 16.59
CA THR A 61 -6.21 35.88 16.66
C THR A 61 -5.96 34.49 17.26
N GLY A 62 -6.75 34.09 18.27
CA GLY A 62 -6.67 32.77 18.90
C GLY A 62 -7.08 31.65 17.94
N LYS A 63 -8.10 31.88 17.10
CA LYS A 63 -8.51 30.92 16.05
C LYS A 63 -7.40 30.71 15.02
N MET A 64 -6.85 31.82 14.51
CA MET A 64 -5.70 31.77 13.59
C MET A 64 -4.51 31.05 14.24
N ALA A 65 -4.20 31.33 15.50
CA ALA A 65 -3.12 30.67 16.23
C ALA A 65 -3.36 29.15 16.37
N ALA A 66 -4.62 28.73 16.59
CA ALA A 66 -4.96 27.30 16.66
C ALA A 66 -4.78 26.59 15.30
N GLU A 67 -5.11 27.24 14.19
CA GLU A 67 -4.90 26.73 12.84
C GLU A 67 -3.38 26.53 12.55
N TYR A 68 -2.56 27.52 12.87
CA TYR A 68 -1.11 27.40 12.74
C TYR A 68 -0.50 26.37 13.71
N ALA A 69 -1.05 26.26 14.92
CA ALA A 69 -0.65 25.22 15.87
C ALA A 69 -0.91 23.81 15.29
N ALA A 70 -2.06 23.58 14.63
CA ALA A 70 -2.37 22.32 13.96
C ALA A 70 -1.36 22.01 12.85
N GLN A 71 -0.98 23.01 12.05
CA GLN A 71 0.04 22.84 11.00
C GLN A 71 1.41 22.49 11.58
N LEU A 72 1.86 23.18 12.62
CA LEU A 72 3.14 22.90 13.29
C LEU A 72 3.17 21.50 13.90
N LEU A 73 2.07 21.07 14.52
CA LEU A 73 1.95 19.72 15.07
C LEU A 73 2.02 18.64 13.97
N SER A 74 1.39 18.87 12.83
CA SER A 74 1.50 17.99 11.67
C SER A 74 2.95 17.88 11.18
N VAL A 75 3.65 18.99 11.04
CA VAL A 75 5.08 19.01 10.65
C VAL A 75 5.95 18.27 11.67
N THR A 76 5.64 18.40 12.97
CA THR A 76 6.37 17.70 14.03
C THR A 76 6.17 16.17 13.95
N GLN A 77 4.95 15.73 13.72
CA GLN A 77 4.64 14.31 13.51
C GLN A 77 5.34 13.76 12.25
N ASP A 78 5.35 14.54 11.18
CA ASP A 78 6.07 14.22 9.95
C ASP A 78 7.59 14.08 10.20
N PHE A 79 8.18 14.98 10.95
CA PHE A 79 9.59 14.93 11.32
C PHE A 79 9.94 13.63 12.07
N GLU A 80 9.19 13.30 13.14
CA GLU A 80 9.43 12.07 13.89
C GLU A 80 9.30 10.82 13.01
N SER A 81 8.25 10.78 12.18
CA SER A 81 8.01 9.68 11.25
C SER A 81 9.16 9.52 10.25
N ARG A 82 9.59 10.61 9.62
CA ARG A 82 10.68 10.60 8.63
C ARG A 82 12.01 10.18 9.21
N VAL A 83 12.34 10.65 10.43
CA VAL A 83 13.59 10.24 11.11
C VAL A 83 13.58 8.76 11.39
N ARG A 84 12.47 8.19 11.91
CA ARG A 84 12.35 6.75 12.19
C ARG A 84 12.38 5.91 10.89
N VAL A 85 11.73 6.39 9.83
CA VAL A 85 11.73 5.72 8.52
C VAL A 85 13.12 5.73 7.91
N TYR A 86 13.84 6.84 7.99
CA TYR A 86 15.22 6.97 7.53
C TYR A 86 16.16 6.00 8.28
N ASP A 87 16.12 5.99 9.60
CA ASP A 87 16.91 5.06 10.41
C ASP A 87 16.62 3.60 10.04
N ARG A 88 15.34 3.23 9.91
CA ARG A 88 14.94 1.90 9.44
C ARG A 88 15.49 1.58 8.05
N SER A 89 15.51 2.54 7.13
CA SER A 89 15.99 2.36 5.76
C SER A 89 17.50 2.12 5.65
N LEU A 90 18.25 2.34 6.72
CA LEU A 90 19.67 2.00 6.78
C LEU A 90 19.91 0.48 6.90
N HIS A 91 18.90 -0.26 7.39
CA HIS A 91 19.01 -1.69 7.68
C HIS A 91 17.90 -2.54 7.04
N THR A 92 16.86 -1.89 6.48
CA THR A 92 15.70 -2.56 5.90
C THR A 92 15.35 -1.95 4.55
N ILE A 93 15.06 -2.81 3.58
CA ILE A 93 14.41 -2.42 2.31
C ILE A 93 12.97 -2.90 2.38
N SER A 94 12.02 -1.95 2.40
CA SER A 94 10.59 -2.25 2.31
C SER A 94 10.16 -2.12 0.85
N ILE A 95 9.54 -3.19 0.32
CA ILE A 95 9.06 -3.23 -1.06
C ILE A 95 7.59 -3.61 -1.12
N GLY A 96 6.81 -2.82 -1.89
CA GLY A 96 5.43 -3.13 -2.20
C GLY A 96 5.29 -3.86 -3.54
N PHE A 97 4.49 -4.92 -3.59
CA PHE A 97 4.19 -5.68 -4.79
C PHE A 97 2.72 -5.56 -5.16
N CYS A 98 2.43 -5.33 -6.44
CA CYS A 98 1.07 -5.28 -6.95
C CYS A 98 0.52 -6.67 -7.33
N ALA A 99 1.37 -7.71 -7.46
CA ALA A 99 0.98 -9.05 -7.86
C ALA A 99 1.94 -10.13 -7.33
N PRO A 100 1.52 -11.41 -7.27
CA PRO A 100 2.33 -12.51 -6.73
C PRO A 100 3.58 -12.83 -7.53
N VAL A 101 3.49 -12.88 -8.86
CA VAL A 101 4.63 -13.26 -9.72
C VAL A 101 5.82 -12.32 -9.56
N PRO A 102 5.68 -10.99 -9.59
CA PRO A 102 6.77 -10.10 -9.27
C PRO A 102 7.41 -10.34 -7.90
N GLN A 103 6.62 -10.64 -6.87
CA GLN A 103 7.14 -10.94 -5.53
C GLN A 103 7.99 -12.20 -5.55
N THR A 104 7.49 -13.28 -6.17
CA THR A 104 8.20 -14.56 -6.29
C THR A 104 9.54 -14.40 -7.00
N VAL A 105 9.56 -13.60 -8.08
CA VAL A 105 10.77 -13.42 -8.92
C VAL A 105 11.78 -12.49 -8.26
N LEU A 106 11.34 -11.35 -7.73
CA LEU A 106 12.26 -10.31 -7.27
C LEU A 106 12.76 -10.52 -5.84
N THR A 107 12.02 -11.18 -4.96
CA THR A 107 12.46 -11.36 -3.57
C THR A 107 13.81 -12.07 -3.45
N PRO A 108 14.10 -13.18 -4.15
CA PRO A 108 15.42 -13.80 -4.14
C PRO A 108 16.51 -12.90 -4.74
N MET A 109 16.19 -12.14 -5.79
CA MET A 109 17.13 -11.21 -6.42
C MET A 109 17.52 -10.06 -5.48
N ILE A 110 16.54 -9.50 -4.77
CA ILE A 110 16.75 -8.41 -3.81
C ILE A 110 17.62 -8.90 -2.65
N ASN A 111 17.31 -10.06 -2.09
CA ASN A 111 18.13 -10.68 -1.03
C ASN A 111 19.59 -10.89 -1.45
N THR A 112 19.82 -11.26 -2.71
CA THR A 112 21.18 -11.45 -3.26
C THR A 112 21.89 -10.12 -3.50
N VAL A 113 21.17 -9.09 -4.00
CA VAL A 113 21.75 -7.79 -4.34
C VAL A 113 22.08 -6.98 -3.09
N PHE A 114 21.25 -7.09 -2.06
CA PHE A 114 21.35 -6.33 -0.82
C PHE A 114 21.62 -7.24 0.38
N GLU A 115 22.65 -8.07 0.24
CA GLU A 115 23.09 -8.98 1.30
C GLU A 115 23.35 -8.21 2.61
N GLY A 116 22.86 -8.72 3.73
CA GLY A 116 22.96 -8.07 5.04
C GLY A 116 21.83 -7.06 5.35
N MET A 117 20.97 -6.73 4.39
CA MET A 117 19.76 -5.93 4.64
C MET A 117 18.57 -6.82 5.00
N THR A 118 17.71 -6.35 5.89
CA THR A 118 16.40 -6.96 6.11
C THR A 118 15.49 -6.59 4.94
N ILE A 119 14.83 -7.57 4.32
CA ILE A 119 13.84 -7.31 3.26
C ILE A 119 12.44 -7.48 3.85
N SER A 120 11.66 -6.41 3.82
CA SER A 120 10.24 -6.40 4.19
C SER A 120 9.41 -6.28 2.93
N SER A 121 8.61 -7.29 2.62
CA SER A 121 7.75 -7.28 1.44
C SER A 121 6.28 -7.21 1.86
N ASP A 122 5.51 -6.41 1.13
CA ASP A 122 4.06 -6.29 1.28
C ASP A 122 3.38 -6.45 -0.07
N MET A 123 2.19 -7.02 -0.08
CA MET A 123 1.36 -7.15 -1.27
C MET A 123 0.05 -6.44 -1.05
N THR A 124 -0.27 -5.53 -1.94
CA THR A 124 -1.46 -4.70 -1.85
C THR A 124 -2.14 -4.56 -3.21
N ASP A 125 -3.45 -4.39 -3.18
CA ASP A 125 -4.29 -4.12 -4.35
C ASP A 125 -4.59 -2.63 -4.53
N ASP A 126 -4.11 -1.78 -3.62
CA ASP A 126 -4.31 -0.35 -3.68
C ASP A 126 -3.31 0.36 -4.62
N ASN A 127 -3.70 1.54 -5.11
CA ASN A 127 -2.88 2.35 -6.00
C ASN A 127 -1.98 3.36 -5.24
N ASP A 128 -1.82 3.23 -3.92
CA ASP A 128 -1.07 4.18 -3.09
C ASP A 128 0.45 3.95 -3.13
N PHE A 129 0.96 3.13 -4.06
CA PHE A 129 2.39 2.87 -4.20
C PHE A 129 3.22 4.14 -4.29
N LEU A 130 2.79 5.10 -5.11
CA LEU A 130 3.51 6.36 -5.31
C LEU A 130 3.53 7.21 -4.04
N LEU A 131 2.43 7.23 -3.29
CA LEU A 131 2.38 7.90 -1.99
C LEU A 131 3.27 7.20 -0.97
N LYS A 132 3.25 5.87 -0.93
CA LYS A 132 4.09 5.05 -0.03
C LYS A 132 5.59 5.18 -0.36
N LEU A 133 5.95 5.36 -1.64
CA LEU A 133 7.31 5.72 -2.05
C LEU A 133 7.69 7.14 -1.60
N ARG A 134 6.81 8.13 -1.81
CA ARG A 134 7.08 9.53 -1.41
C ARG A 134 7.28 9.72 0.09
N ASN A 135 6.51 9.01 0.90
CA ASN A 135 6.64 9.08 2.37
C ASN A 135 7.63 8.05 2.93
N HIS A 136 8.37 7.35 2.05
CA HIS A 136 9.38 6.33 2.39
C HIS A 136 8.84 5.12 3.16
N THR A 137 7.53 4.86 3.15
CA THR A 137 6.96 3.59 3.65
C THR A 137 7.52 2.41 2.85
N TYR A 138 7.60 2.57 1.52
CA TYR A 138 8.36 1.69 0.63
C TYR A 138 9.58 2.42 0.08
N GLN A 139 10.68 1.70 -0.08
CA GLN A 139 11.86 2.14 -0.80
C GLN A 139 11.81 1.71 -2.27
N LEU A 140 11.17 0.58 -2.53
CA LEU A 140 10.94 0.02 -3.86
C LEU A 140 9.46 -0.34 -3.99
N ALA A 141 8.95 -0.31 -5.20
CA ALA A 141 7.63 -0.85 -5.51
C ALA A 141 7.67 -1.58 -6.86
N VAL A 142 6.80 -2.57 -7.03
CA VAL A 142 6.45 -3.11 -8.33
C VAL A 142 5.01 -2.75 -8.61
N THR A 143 4.79 -2.03 -9.70
CA THR A 143 3.50 -1.52 -10.13
C THR A 143 3.08 -2.15 -11.47
N HIS A 144 1.78 -2.19 -11.74
CA HIS A 144 1.20 -2.59 -13.03
C HIS A 144 0.99 -1.40 -13.98
N PHE A 145 1.53 -0.24 -13.64
CA PHE A 145 1.53 0.97 -14.45
C PHE A 145 2.89 1.67 -14.36
N GLN A 146 3.25 2.39 -15.42
CA GLN A 146 4.45 3.21 -15.42
C GLN A 146 4.15 4.59 -14.82
N PRO A 147 4.84 5.02 -13.74
CA PRO A 147 4.69 6.39 -13.25
C PRO A 147 5.18 7.41 -14.28
N GLU A 148 4.36 8.42 -14.55
CA GLU A 148 4.68 9.50 -15.49
C GLU A 148 5.48 10.65 -14.85
N GLU A 149 5.48 10.74 -13.52
CA GLU A 149 6.09 11.83 -12.79
C GLU A 149 7.62 11.69 -12.71
N PRO A 150 8.39 12.76 -12.97
CA PRO A 150 9.86 12.75 -12.90
C PRO A 150 10.43 12.42 -11.52
N THR A 151 9.59 12.53 -10.47
CA THR A 151 9.93 12.17 -9.10
C THR A 151 10.28 10.69 -8.95
N PHE A 152 9.77 9.85 -9.86
CA PHE A 152 9.98 8.40 -9.83
C PHE A 152 10.91 7.95 -10.97
N HIS A 153 11.79 7.03 -10.62
CA HIS A 153 12.55 6.24 -11.58
C HIS A 153 11.89 4.88 -11.73
N SER A 154 11.54 4.52 -12.95
CA SER A 154 10.88 3.24 -13.26
C SER A 154 11.60 2.50 -14.38
N LYS A 155 11.47 1.16 -14.36
CA LYS A 155 11.95 0.28 -15.42
C LYS A 155 10.97 -0.86 -15.62
N LYS A 156 10.56 -1.10 -16.86
CA LYS A 156 9.78 -2.30 -17.21
C LYS A 156 10.59 -3.55 -16.91
N ILE A 157 9.96 -4.51 -16.23
CA ILE A 157 10.61 -5.75 -15.75
C ILE A 157 9.95 -7.01 -16.29
N GLY A 158 8.85 -6.88 -16.99
CA GLY A 158 8.19 -8.01 -17.64
C GLY A 158 6.72 -7.79 -17.92
N HIS A 159 6.09 -8.89 -18.31
CA HIS A 159 4.69 -8.95 -18.69
C HIS A 159 4.07 -10.25 -18.17
N GLU A 160 2.80 -10.21 -17.80
CA GLU A 160 2.04 -11.36 -17.34
C GLU A 160 0.66 -11.35 -17.98
N SER A 161 0.20 -12.51 -18.44
CA SER A 161 -1.17 -12.75 -18.88
C SER A 161 -1.80 -13.87 -18.05
N LEU A 162 -3.08 -13.75 -17.73
CA LEU A 162 -3.81 -14.73 -16.96
C LEU A 162 -4.40 -15.82 -17.85
N PHE A 163 -4.46 -16.99 -17.27
CA PHE A 163 -5.08 -18.20 -17.85
C PHE A 163 -6.06 -18.79 -16.84
N ILE A 164 -7.01 -19.56 -17.34
CA ILE A 164 -7.82 -20.44 -16.52
C ILE A 164 -7.37 -21.88 -16.75
N SER A 165 -7.04 -22.57 -15.66
CA SER A 165 -6.64 -23.97 -15.68
C SER A 165 -7.85 -24.85 -15.37
N LEU A 166 -8.20 -25.73 -16.30
CA LEU A 166 -9.43 -26.51 -16.34
C LEU A 166 -9.12 -28.01 -16.40
N THR A 167 -10.00 -28.85 -15.87
CA THR A 167 -9.95 -30.28 -16.12
C THR A 167 -10.35 -30.57 -17.58
N PRO A 168 -9.86 -31.67 -18.18
CA PRO A 168 -10.22 -32.05 -19.58
C PRO A 168 -11.73 -32.26 -19.82
N GLY A 169 -12.49 -32.55 -18.75
CA GLY A 169 -13.95 -32.71 -18.83
C GLY A 169 -14.73 -31.39 -18.77
N ASN A 170 -14.09 -30.27 -18.51
CA ASN A 170 -14.74 -28.96 -18.47
C ASN A 170 -15.08 -28.50 -19.90
N PRO A 171 -16.33 -28.06 -20.20
CA PRO A 171 -16.70 -27.60 -21.54
C PRO A 171 -15.81 -26.47 -22.07
N LEU A 172 -15.35 -25.56 -21.24
CA LEU A 172 -14.48 -24.46 -21.63
C LEU A 172 -13.08 -24.91 -22.05
N ALA A 173 -12.65 -26.11 -21.68
CA ALA A 173 -11.35 -26.67 -22.08
C ALA A 173 -11.23 -26.97 -23.58
N PHE A 174 -12.34 -26.97 -24.32
CA PHE A 174 -12.37 -27.17 -25.77
C PHE A 174 -12.24 -25.88 -26.59
N TYR A 175 -12.25 -24.70 -25.91
CA TYR A 175 -12.09 -23.43 -26.58
C TYR A 175 -10.62 -23.05 -26.64
N PRO A 176 -10.18 -22.38 -27.72
CA PRO A 176 -8.79 -21.90 -27.83
C PRO A 176 -8.48 -20.74 -26.85
N GLU A 177 -9.52 -19.99 -26.46
CA GLU A 177 -9.48 -18.83 -25.58
C GLU A 177 -10.83 -18.64 -24.90
N VAL A 178 -10.86 -17.91 -23.78
CA VAL A 178 -12.08 -17.56 -23.04
C VAL A 178 -12.05 -16.10 -22.62
N HIS A 179 -13.25 -15.55 -22.35
CA HIS A 179 -13.42 -14.26 -21.70
C HIS A 179 -13.80 -14.43 -20.22
N LEU A 180 -13.58 -13.39 -19.43
CA LEU A 180 -13.99 -13.37 -18.01
C LEU A 180 -15.49 -13.64 -17.84
N GLN A 181 -16.32 -13.16 -18.76
CA GLN A 181 -17.76 -13.41 -18.74
C GLN A 181 -18.11 -14.90 -18.88
N ASP A 182 -17.28 -15.71 -19.54
CA ASP A 182 -17.50 -17.16 -19.69
C ASP A 182 -17.25 -17.90 -18.36
N LEU A 183 -16.53 -17.24 -17.43
CA LEU A 183 -16.24 -17.74 -16.09
C LEU A 183 -17.30 -17.31 -15.07
N ASP A 184 -18.18 -16.36 -15.43
CA ASP A 184 -19.18 -15.85 -14.50
C ASP A 184 -20.21 -16.93 -14.11
N GLY A 185 -20.48 -17.04 -12.82
CA GLY A 185 -21.33 -18.08 -12.23
C GLY A 185 -20.60 -19.39 -11.89
N LEU A 186 -19.33 -19.54 -12.23
CA LEU A 186 -18.53 -20.72 -11.84
C LEU A 186 -18.07 -20.64 -10.38
N THR A 187 -17.73 -21.79 -9.81
CA THR A 187 -16.99 -21.86 -8.54
C THR A 187 -15.52 -22.05 -8.86
N ILE A 188 -14.66 -21.10 -8.47
CA ILE A 188 -13.26 -21.00 -8.88
C ILE A 188 -12.35 -21.03 -7.66
N LEU A 189 -11.23 -21.75 -7.73
CA LEU A 189 -10.17 -21.70 -6.71
C LEU A 189 -9.36 -20.41 -6.86
N LEU A 190 -9.10 -19.72 -5.74
CA LEU A 190 -8.41 -18.44 -5.74
C LEU A 190 -7.46 -18.33 -4.55
N LEU A 191 -6.27 -17.77 -4.74
CA LEU A 191 -5.40 -17.31 -3.65
C LEU A 191 -5.92 -16.01 -3.04
N SER A 192 -5.77 -15.85 -1.74
CA SER A 192 -6.25 -14.65 -1.02
C SER A 192 -5.44 -13.39 -1.33
N ARG A 193 -4.14 -13.54 -1.58
CA ARG A 193 -3.19 -12.44 -1.77
C ARG A 193 -2.74 -12.38 -3.22
N ILE A 194 -3.59 -11.84 -4.09
CA ILE A 194 -3.37 -11.73 -5.54
C ILE A 194 -3.15 -10.28 -6.00
N GLY A 195 -3.04 -9.33 -5.06
CA GLY A 195 -2.78 -7.93 -5.36
C GLY A 195 -3.88 -7.28 -6.19
N PHE A 196 -3.50 -6.49 -7.21
CA PHE A 196 -4.43 -5.73 -8.04
C PHE A 196 -5.40 -6.63 -8.86
N TRP A 197 -5.06 -7.90 -9.09
CA TRP A 197 -5.96 -8.86 -9.72
C TRP A 197 -7.26 -9.08 -8.93
N SER A 198 -7.26 -8.76 -7.62
CA SER A 198 -8.44 -8.92 -6.75
C SER A 198 -9.63 -8.05 -7.16
N LYS A 199 -9.39 -6.92 -7.81
CA LYS A 199 -10.43 -6.03 -8.29
C LYS A 199 -11.15 -6.60 -9.51
N MET A 200 -10.38 -7.15 -10.45
CA MET A 200 -10.87 -7.70 -11.70
C MET A 200 -11.96 -8.79 -11.48
N HIS A 201 -11.66 -9.80 -10.66
CA HIS A 201 -12.62 -10.89 -10.48
C HIS A 201 -13.91 -10.45 -9.77
N ARG A 202 -13.82 -9.48 -8.85
CA ARG A 202 -15.02 -8.93 -8.19
C ARG A 202 -15.93 -8.15 -9.13
N GLU A 203 -15.34 -7.42 -10.07
CA GLU A 203 -16.10 -6.56 -10.99
C GLU A 203 -16.62 -7.30 -12.22
N LYS A 204 -15.85 -8.27 -12.75
CA LYS A 204 -16.13 -8.91 -14.03
C LYS A 204 -16.85 -10.24 -13.91
N THR A 205 -16.78 -10.90 -12.76
CA THR A 205 -17.44 -12.20 -12.50
C THR A 205 -18.23 -12.15 -11.18
N PRO A 206 -19.21 -11.23 -11.06
CA PRO A 206 -19.92 -10.96 -9.82
C PRO A 206 -20.79 -12.12 -9.32
N ASN A 207 -21.21 -13.03 -10.22
CA ASN A 207 -22.03 -14.19 -9.88
C ASN A 207 -21.19 -15.44 -9.54
N SER A 208 -19.86 -15.37 -9.72
CA SER A 208 -18.97 -16.48 -9.41
C SER A 208 -18.76 -16.65 -7.91
N LYS A 209 -18.49 -17.88 -7.49
CA LYS A 209 -18.09 -18.20 -6.12
C LYS A 209 -16.60 -18.49 -6.09
N TYR A 210 -15.92 -17.95 -5.08
CA TYR A 210 -14.48 -18.12 -4.92
C TYR A 210 -14.17 -18.96 -3.69
N LEU A 211 -13.48 -20.09 -3.89
CA LEU A 211 -12.91 -20.91 -2.82
C LEU A 211 -11.51 -20.38 -2.51
N ILE A 212 -11.45 -19.42 -1.59
CA ILE A 212 -10.23 -18.68 -1.27
C ILE A 212 -9.33 -19.55 -0.39
N GLN A 213 -8.05 -19.69 -0.82
CA GLN A 213 -7.00 -20.36 -0.08
C GLN A 213 -5.91 -19.35 0.32
N LEU A 214 -5.31 -19.58 1.48
CA LEU A 214 -4.24 -18.73 2.00
C LEU A 214 -2.88 -19.15 1.46
N GLU A 215 -2.69 -20.45 1.24
CA GLU A 215 -1.40 -21.07 0.90
C GLU A 215 -1.44 -21.68 -0.51
N THR A 216 -0.31 -21.57 -1.23
CA THR A 216 -0.15 -22.13 -2.57
C THR A 216 -0.27 -23.65 -2.58
N ASP A 217 0.25 -24.34 -1.55
CA ASP A 217 0.17 -25.80 -1.44
C ASP A 217 -1.29 -26.28 -1.35
N SER A 218 -2.13 -25.53 -0.63
CA SER A 218 -3.56 -25.83 -0.54
C SER A 218 -4.28 -25.68 -1.88
N ILE A 219 -3.92 -24.67 -2.68
CA ILE A 219 -4.44 -24.53 -4.04
C ILE A 219 -3.99 -25.70 -4.92
N LEU A 220 -2.73 -26.09 -4.86
CA LEU A 220 -2.20 -27.21 -5.64
C LEU A 220 -2.91 -28.52 -5.31
N GLU A 221 -3.10 -28.80 -4.02
CA GLU A 221 -3.82 -29.99 -3.55
C GLU A 221 -5.28 -30.00 -4.04
N LEU A 222 -6.00 -28.89 -3.86
CA LEU A 222 -7.39 -28.77 -4.30
C LEU A 222 -7.50 -28.83 -5.84
N ALA A 223 -6.61 -28.18 -6.57
CA ALA A 223 -6.60 -28.22 -8.02
C ALA A 223 -6.32 -29.64 -8.57
N THR A 224 -5.50 -30.42 -7.86
CA THR A 224 -5.19 -31.82 -8.24
C THR A 224 -6.37 -32.75 -7.97
N ASN A 225 -7.14 -32.52 -6.89
CA ASN A 225 -8.17 -33.45 -6.41
C ASN A 225 -9.61 -32.96 -6.65
N SER A 226 -9.82 -31.91 -7.43
CA SER A 226 -11.15 -31.38 -7.75
C SER A 226 -11.28 -30.97 -9.21
N GLU A 227 -12.51 -30.69 -9.65
CA GLU A 227 -12.80 -30.17 -10.99
C GLU A 227 -12.91 -28.63 -11.04
N TYR A 228 -12.73 -27.96 -9.89
CA TYR A 228 -12.86 -26.50 -9.86
C TYR A 228 -11.81 -25.82 -10.73
N PRO A 229 -12.21 -24.86 -11.59
CA PRO A 229 -11.28 -23.99 -12.29
C PRO A 229 -10.33 -23.29 -11.32
N VAL A 230 -9.10 -23.02 -11.76
CA VAL A 230 -8.12 -22.26 -11.00
C VAL A 230 -7.39 -21.29 -11.92
N PHE A 231 -7.17 -20.05 -11.48
CA PHE A 231 -6.35 -19.10 -12.24
C PHE A 231 -4.90 -19.53 -12.26
N SER A 232 -4.26 -19.34 -13.41
CA SER A 232 -2.83 -19.51 -13.63
C SER A 232 -2.30 -18.31 -14.42
N SER A 233 -1.00 -18.25 -14.65
CA SER A 233 -0.42 -17.18 -15.46
C SER A 233 0.62 -17.68 -16.45
N SER A 234 0.91 -16.85 -17.46
CA SER A 234 1.93 -17.10 -18.47
C SER A 234 3.26 -17.46 -17.82
N TYR A 235 3.64 -16.80 -16.73
CA TYR A 235 4.89 -17.03 -15.99
C TYR A 235 5.08 -18.50 -15.58
N TYR A 236 4.05 -19.13 -15.01
CA TYR A 236 4.10 -20.54 -14.59
C TYR A 236 4.00 -21.49 -15.78
N ILE A 237 3.16 -21.16 -16.77
CA ILE A 237 2.94 -21.97 -17.96
C ILE A 237 4.21 -22.09 -18.80
N ASP A 238 4.91 -20.98 -19.04
CA ASP A 238 6.16 -20.96 -19.83
C ASP A 238 7.31 -21.74 -19.16
N ARG A 239 7.22 -21.95 -17.85
CA ARG A 239 8.17 -22.77 -17.06
C ARG A 239 7.77 -24.22 -16.91
N GLY A 240 6.60 -24.60 -17.41
CA GLY A 240 6.05 -25.93 -17.21
C GLY A 240 5.55 -26.18 -15.77
N GLU A 241 5.44 -25.14 -14.97
CA GLU A 241 4.97 -25.18 -13.58
C GLU A 241 3.44 -25.08 -13.55
N THR A 242 2.77 -26.06 -14.14
CA THR A 242 1.31 -26.09 -14.33
C THR A 242 0.65 -27.10 -13.39
N PHE A 243 -0.65 -26.97 -13.19
CA PHE A 243 -1.42 -27.94 -12.43
C PHE A 243 -1.50 -29.28 -13.19
N PRO A 244 -1.13 -30.42 -12.56
CA PRO A 244 -1.09 -31.72 -13.23
C PRO A 244 -2.44 -32.13 -13.82
N GLY A 245 -2.43 -32.63 -15.06
CA GLY A 245 -3.63 -33.16 -15.75
C GLY A 245 -4.65 -32.10 -16.15
N ARG A 246 -4.29 -30.83 -16.15
CA ARG A 246 -5.17 -29.71 -16.52
C ARG A 246 -4.76 -29.07 -17.85
N ILE A 247 -5.72 -28.39 -18.48
CA ILE A 247 -5.56 -27.63 -19.71
C ILE A 247 -5.63 -26.16 -19.35
N ASN A 248 -4.63 -25.38 -19.79
CA ASN A 248 -4.56 -23.94 -19.54
C ASN A 248 -5.11 -23.20 -20.76
N ILE A 249 -6.18 -22.45 -20.56
CA ILE A 249 -6.85 -21.67 -21.60
C ILE A 249 -6.59 -20.19 -21.34
N PRO A 250 -6.07 -19.42 -22.31
CA PRO A 250 -5.82 -17.99 -22.14
C PRO A 250 -7.13 -17.22 -21.93
N ILE A 251 -7.10 -16.22 -21.06
CA ILE A 251 -8.18 -15.26 -20.85
C ILE A 251 -7.80 -14.00 -21.63
N VAL A 252 -8.61 -13.63 -22.64
CA VAL A 252 -8.22 -12.62 -23.63
C VAL A 252 -8.74 -11.21 -23.35
N ASP A 253 -9.35 -10.98 -22.20
CA ASP A 253 -9.75 -9.64 -21.77
C ASP A 253 -8.50 -8.81 -21.44
N ASP A 254 -8.51 -7.53 -21.83
CA ASP A 254 -7.37 -6.61 -21.64
C ASP A 254 -6.94 -6.52 -20.17
N GLU A 255 -7.89 -6.60 -19.24
CA GLU A 255 -7.63 -6.56 -17.80
C GLU A 255 -6.89 -7.81 -17.27
N CYS A 256 -6.84 -8.88 -18.07
CA CYS A 256 -6.13 -10.13 -17.74
C CYS A 256 -4.68 -10.14 -18.20
N SER A 257 -4.16 -9.01 -18.68
CA SER A 257 -2.80 -8.86 -19.18
C SER A 257 -2.20 -7.55 -18.70
N THR A 258 -0.94 -7.57 -18.26
CA THR A 258 -0.29 -6.36 -17.75
C THR A 258 1.23 -6.39 -17.85
N ASP A 259 1.79 -5.20 -17.96
CA ASP A 259 3.22 -4.96 -17.81
C ASP A 259 3.56 -4.64 -16.35
N PHE A 260 4.73 -5.06 -15.90
CA PHE A 260 5.23 -4.72 -14.57
C PHE A 260 6.43 -3.78 -14.62
N TYR A 261 6.46 -2.85 -13.68
CA TYR A 261 7.50 -1.84 -13.55
C TYR A 261 8.10 -1.87 -12.14
N LEU A 262 9.43 -1.98 -12.04
CA LEU A 262 10.16 -1.71 -10.82
C LEU A 262 10.30 -0.19 -10.66
N VAL A 263 9.97 0.34 -9.50
CA VAL A 263 9.88 1.78 -9.22
C VAL A 263 10.61 2.14 -7.95
N CYS A 264 11.33 3.27 -7.94
CA CYS A 264 11.86 3.93 -6.75
C CYS A 264 11.79 5.46 -6.91
N LEU A 265 12.10 6.21 -5.85
CA LEU A 265 12.30 7.66 -5.97
C LEU A 265 13.54 7.95 -6.83
N SER A 266 13.45 8.94 -7.72
CA SER A 266 14.57 9.36 -8.57
C SER A 266 15.79 9.82 -7.76
N SER A 267 15.58 10.39 -6.58
CA SER A 267 16.64 10.76 -5.63
C SER A 267 17.41 9.56 -5.05
N GLU A 268 16.82 8.37 -5.08
CA GLU A 268 17.40 7.13 -4.55
C GLU A 268 17.86 6.17 -5.65
N LYS A 269 17.77 6.57 -6.92
CA LYS A 269 18.13 5.75 -8.08
C LYS A 269 19.51 5.10 -7.96
N GLU A 270 20.50 5.85 -7.52
CA GLU A 270 21.88 5.34 -7.39
C GLU A 270 22.01 4.25 -6.32
N LYS A 271 21.29 4.38 -5.22
CA LYS A 271 21.22 3.38 -4.14
C LYS A 271 20.71 2.03 -4.66
N TYR A 272 19.70 2.05 -5.52
CA TYR A 272 19.06 0.85 -6.06
C TYR A 272 19.54 0.46 -7.46
N ALA A 273 20.49 1.20 -8.04
CA ALA A 273 21.07 0.92 -9.36
C ALA A 273 21.56 -0.54 -9.53
N PRO A 274 22.14 -1.22 -8.51
CA PRO A 274 22.52 -2.63 -8.63
C PRO A 274 21.34 -3.55 -8.99
N LEU A 275 20.16 -3.33 -8.41
CA LEU A 275 18.95 -4.09 -8.73
C LEU A 275 18.42 -3.74 -10.12
N PHE A 276 18.32 -2.42 -10.43
CA PHE A 276 17.85 -1.96 -11.74
C PHE A 276 18.70 -2.45 -12.91
N ARG A 277 20.00 -2.71 -12.69
CA ARG A 277 20.88 -3.31 -13.70
C ARG A 277 20.62 -4.80 -13.92
N ARG A 278 20.17 -5.54 -12.91
CA ARG A 278 19.89 -6.98 -13.00
C ARG A 278 18.56 -7.32 -13.63
N VAL A 279 17.59 -6.41 -13.59
CA VAL A 279 16.25 -6.61 -14.16
C VAL A 279 16.17 -6.06 -15.59
N ASN A 280 15.35 -6.70 -16.41
CA ASN A 280 15.02 -6.26 -17.79
C ASN A 280 13.59 -6.72 -18.15
N GLU A 281 13.12 -6.41 -19.34
CA GLU A 281 11.78 -6.71 -19.85
C GLU A 281 11.42 -8.22 -19.87
N ASN A 282 12.40 -9.10 -19.73
CA ASN A 282 12.22 -10.54 -19.69
C ASN A 282 12.44 -11.13 -18.27
N THR A 283 12.56 -10.28 -17.25
CA THR A 283 12.71 -10.76 -15.86
C THR A 283 11.46 -11.50 -15.39
N ILE A 284 10.30 -11.01 -15.81
CA ILE A 284 9.00 -11.69 -15.66
C ILE A 284 8.52 -12.02 -17.07
N ARG A 285 8.60 -13.28 -17.43
CA ARG A 285 8.18 -13.79 -18.73
C ARG A 285 7.60 -15.18 -18.55
#